data_8ced3f81edf194d058e3d377a1548d90
#
_entry.id   8ced3f81edf194d058e3d377a1548d90
#
_cell.length_a   1.000
_cell.length_b   1.000
_cell.length_c   1.000
_cell.angle_alpha   90.00
_cell.angle_beta   90.00
_cell.angle_gamma   90.00
#
_symmetry.space_group_name_H-M   'P 1'
#
loop_
_entity.id
_entity.type
_entity.pdbx_description
1 polymer ?
#
loop_
_entity_poly.entity_id
_entity_poly.type
_entity_poly.pdbx_seq_one_letter_code
_entity_poly.pdbx_strand_id
1 'polypeptide(L)'
;MEVNVKNMNRFLMFKLPSAYICGVKLKELDNKKAVVSVKHRWINQNPFSSMYFAVQSMAAELTTGSIVIKKIRESGEKISMLVTNHNGSFTKKAVGRINFICNDGKLIDEALKRTIETGEGQTIIMKSVGIDEEGDQVSQYEFEWSIKLKKKIN
;
A
#
# COMPACT_ATOMS: atom_id res chain seq x y z
N MET A 1 -10.55 -7.30 -14.51
CA MET A 1 -11.32 -6.83 -13.32
C MET A 1 -10.87 -5.41 -13.02
N GLU A 2 -11.81 -4.50 -12.95
CA GLU A 2 -11.54 -3.09 -12.62
C GLU A 2 -10.94 -2.98 -11.21
N VAL A 3 -9.90 -2.15 -11.05
CA VAL A 3 -9.25 -1.90 -9.76
C VAL A 3 -9.95 -0.72 -9.08
N ASN A 4 -10.85 -1.04 -8.17
CA ASN A 4 -11.60 -0.08 -7.35
C ASN A 4 -11.64 -0.57 -5.89
N VAL A 5 -12.12 0.27 -4.98
CA VAL A 5 -12.17 -0.01 -3.54
C VAL A 5 -12.87 -1.33 -3.23
N LYS A 6 -14.02 -1.60 -3.86
CA LYS A 6 -14.81 -2.82 -3.62
C LYS A 6 -14.04 -4.09 -4.01
N ASN A 7 -13.46 -4.09 -5.20
CA ASN A 7 -12.71 -5.23 -5.75
C ASN A 7 -11.40 -5.45 -5.00
N MET A 8 -10.72 -4.38 -4.57
CA MET A 8 -9.50 -4.49 -3.75
C MET A 8 -9.80 -5.04 -2.35
N ASN A 9 -10.89 -4.65 -1.71
CA ASN A 9 -11.27 -5.24 -0.42
C ASN A 9 -11.66 -6.73 -0.56
N ARG A 10 -12.27 -7.14 -1.67
CA ARG A 10 -12.48 -8.56 -1.97
C ARG A 10 -11.17 -9.30 -2.22
N PHE A 11 -10.24 -8.68 -2.93
CA PHE A 11 -8.89 -9.21 -3.12
C PHE A 11 -8.17 -9.44 -1.79
N LEU A 12 -8.24 -8.47 -0.86
CA LEU A 12 -7.69 -8.63 0.50
C LEU A 12 -8.23 -9.87 1.19
N MET A 13 -9.53 -10.11 1.17
CA MET A 13 -10.16 -11.24 1.83
C MET A 13 -9.62 -12.59 1.34
N PHE A 14 -9.35 -12.73 0.03
CA PHE A 14 -8.96 -14.01 -0.56
C PHE A 14 -7.44 -14.16 -0.81
N LYS A 15 -6.71 -13.06 -0.98
CA LYS A 15 -5.30 -13.08 -1.36
C LYS A 15 -4.35 -12.54 -0.30
N LEU A 16 -4.86 -11.75 0.64
CA LEU A 16 -4.12 -11.20 1.78
C LEU A 16 -4.92 -11.41 3.09
N PRO A 17 -5.23 -12.68 3.44
CA PRO A 17 -6.12 -12.98 4.56
C PRO A 17 -5.60 -12.46 5.90
N SER A 18 -4.29 -12.40 6.13
CA SER A 18 -3.71 -11.85 7.36
C SER A 18 -4.07 -10.37 7.54
N ALA A 19 -3.92 -9.56 6.51
CA ALA A 19 -4.31 -8.16 6.54
C ALA A 19 -5.83 -7.99 6.73
N TYR A 20 -6.63 -8.80 6.05
CA TYR A 20 -8.09 -8.80 6.17
C TYR A 20 -8.54 -9.12 7.59
N ILE A 21 -8.02 -10.19 8.21
CA ILE A 21 -8.35 -10.61 9.59
C ILE A 21 -7.94 -9.53 10.58
N CYS A 22 -6.79 -8.89 10.40
CA CYS A 22 -6.35 -7.75 11.20
C CYS A 22 -7.20 -6.50 11.02
N GLY A 23 -8.16 -6.50 10.08
CA GLY A 23 -9.10 -5.42 9.87
C GLY A 23 -8.57 -4.29 8.98
N VAL A 24 -7.53 -4.54 8.20
CA VAL A 24 -7.03 -3.62 7.17
C VAL A 24 -8.07 -3.49 6.07
N LYS A 25 -8.43 -2.26 5.71
CA LYS A 25 -9.50 -1.98 4.74
C LYS A 25 -9.18 -0.76 3.90
N LEU A 26 -9.16 -0.93 2.59
CA LEU A 26 -9.05 0.18 1.65
C LEU A 26 -10.33 1.03 1.69
N LYS A 27 -10.19 2.35 1.79
CA LYS A 27 -11.27 3.34 1.86
C LYS A 27 -11.38 4.21 0.62
N GLU A 28 -10.25 4.67 0.11
CA GLU A 28 -10.16 5.50 -1.08
C GLU A 28 -9.07 4.96 -2.00
N LEU A 29 -9.30 5.06 -3.31
CA LEU A 29 -8.32 4.70 -4.33
C LEU A 29 -8.62 5.46 -5.62
N ASP A 30 -7.69 6.31 -6.01
CA ASP A 30 -7.65 6.93 -7.33
C ASP A 30 -6.22 6.87 -7.93
N ASN A 31 -5.95 7.61 -8.99
CA ASN A 31 -4.65 7.61 -9.66
C ASN A 31 -3.56 8.41 -8.95
N LYS A 32 -3.91 9.14 -7.90
CA LYS A 32 -2.98 10.00 -7.15
C LYS A 32 -2.86 9.58 -5.69
N LYS A 33 -3.96 9.07 -5.11
CA LYS A 33 -4.13 8.88 -3.68
C LYS A 33 -4.74 7.51 -3.36
N ALA A 34 -4.32 6.94 -2.25
CA ALA A 34 -5.04 5.85 -1.59
C ALA A 34 -5.11 6.09 -0.08
N VAL A 35 -6.22 5.64 0.52
CA VAL A 35 -6.43 5.65 1.97
C VAL A 35 -6.81 4.25 2.43
N VAL A 36 -6.05 3.73 3.40
CA VAL A 36 -6.32 2.46 4.07
C VAL A 36 -6.58 2.73 5.54
N SER A 37 -7.62 2.14 6.08
CA SER A 37 -8.01 2.29 7.49
C SER A 37 -7.84 0.97 8.22
N VAL A 38 -7.36 1.02 9.46
CA VAL A 38 -7.33 -0.09 10.39
C VAL A 38 -7.66 0.42 11.80
N LYS A 39 -8.49 -0.32 12.54
CA LYS A 39 -8.84 0.01 13.92
C LYS A 39 -8.09 -0.89 14.89
N HIS A 40 -7.46 -0.31 15.90
CA HIS A 40 -6.85 -1.06 17.01
C HIS A 40 -7.91 -1.93 17.71
N ARG A 41 -7.62 -3.22 17.81
CA ARG A 41 -8.46 -4.25 18.43
C ARG A 41 -7.57 -5.32 19.04
N TRP A 42 -8.14 -6.17 19.88
CA TRP A 42 -7.44 -7.31 20.49
C TRP A 42 -6.66 -8.15 19.46
N ILE A 43 -7.23 -8.43 18.28
CA ILE A 43 -6.61 -9.29 17.26
C ILE A 43 -5.33 -8.70 16.65
N ASN A 44 -5.11 -7.39 16.76
CA ASN A 44 -4.00 -6.68 16.14
C ASN A 44 -3.17 -5.84 17.13
N GLN A 45 -3.34 -6.10 18.44
CA GLN A 45 -2.60 -5.38 19.46
C GLN A 45 -1.22 -6.00 19.72
N ASN A 46 -0.34 -5.18 20.28
CA ASN A 46 0.91 -5.60 20.90
C ASN A 46 0.78 -5.64 22.43
N PRO A 47 1.81 -6.16 23.17
CA PRO A 47 1.78 -6.21 24.64
C PRO A 47 1.71 -4.85 25.34
N PHE A 48 1.90 -3.75 24.62
CA PHE A 48 1.92 -2.38 25.14
C PHE A 48 0.58 -1.64 24.92
N SER A 49 -0.51 -2.38 24.66
CA SER A 49 -1.86 -1.86 24.46
C SER A 49 -1.98 -0.87 23.31
N SER A 50 -1.28 -1.13 22.24
CA SER A 50 -1.36 -0.36 20.98
C SER A 50 -1.31 -1.31 19.78
N MET A 51 -1.57 -0.79 18.60
CA MET A 51 -1.53 -1.59 17.37
C MET A 51 -0.11 -2.11 17.11
N TYR A 52 0.00 -3.40 16.81
CA TYR A 52 1.27 -4.02 16.46
C TYR A 52 1.83 -3.40 15.18
N PHE A 53 3.14 -3.10 15.19
CA PHE A 53 3.77 -2.38 14.07
C PHE A 53 3.62 -3.10 12.72
N ALA A 54 3.62 -4.45 12.72
CA ALA A 54 3.45 -5.21 11.50
C ALA A 54 2.07 -5.00 10.87
N VAL A 55 1.02 -4.80 11.69
CA VAL A 55 -0.33 -4.47 11.18
C VAL A 55 -0.35 -3.06 10.58
N GLN A 56 0.33 -2.11 11.21
CA GLN A 56 0.51 -0.77 10.62
C GLN A 56 1.25 -0.87 9.29
N SER A 57 2.29 -1.70 9.21
CA SER A 57 3.08 -1.94 7.99
C SER A 57 2.21 -2.55 6.86
N MET A 58 1.36 -3.53 7.17
CA MET A 58 0.40 -4.09 6.20
C MET A 58 -0.55 -3.03 5.65
N ALA A 59 -1.07 -2.14 6.50
CA ALA A 59 -1.96 -1.07 6.08
C ALA A 59 -1.23 0.00 5.25
N ALA A 60 -0.02 0.37 5.65
CA ALA A 60 0.82 1.32 4.94
C ALA A 60 1.25 0.80 3.56
N GLU A 61 1.68 -0.47 3.49
CA GLU A 61 2.05 -1.12 2.22
C GLU A 61 0.87 -1.13 1.25
N LEU A 62 -0.32 -1.47 1.73
CA LEU A 62 -1.51 -1.54 0.89
C LEU A 62 -1.86 -0.19 0.25
N THR A 63 -1.58 0.96 0.90
CA THR A 63 -1.84 2.28 0.29
C THR A 63 -1.00 2.48 -0.95
N THR A 64 0.30 2.20 -0.86
CA THR A 64 1.24 2.35 -1.98
C THR A 64 1.00 1.27 -3.03
N GLY A 65 0.91 0.01 -2.63
CA GLY A 65 0.72 -1.14 -3.51
C GLY A 65 -0.59 -1.10 -4.30
N SER A 66 -1.69 -0.61 -3.71
CA SER A 66 -2.97 -0.50 -4.41
C SER A 66 -2.92 0.50 -5.57
N ILE A 67 -2.20 1.62 -5.43
CA ILE A 67 -1.99 2.59 -6.51
C ILE A 67 -1.13 1.96 -7.61
N VAL A 68 -0.03 1.26 -7.24
CA VAL A 68 0.84 0.57 -8.22
C VAL A 68 0.03 -0.46 -9.00
N ILE A 69 -0.74 -1.32 -8.33
CA ILE A 69 -1.61 -2.32 -8.96
C ILE A 69 -2.60 -1.66 -9.93
N LYS A 70 -3.25 -0.58 -9.48
CA LYS A 70 -4.24 0.14 -10.31
C LYS A 70 -3.60 0.63 -11.61
N LYS A 71 -2.47 1.35 -11.51
CA LYS A 71 -1.79 1.91 -12.67
C LYS A 71 -1.20 0.85 -13.61
N ILE A 72 -0.64 -0.24 -13.08
CA ILE A 72 -0.22 -1.39 -13.89
C ILE A 72 -1.40 -1.97 -14.66
N ARG A 73 -2.55 -2.12 -14.04
CA ARG A 73 -3.75 -2.64 -14.71
C ARG A 73 -4.26 -1.71 -15.81
N GLU A 74 -4.24 -0.41 -15.55
CA GLU A 74 -4.68 0.62 -16.53
C GLU A 74 -3.73 0.73 -17.72
N SER A 75 -2.44 0.44 -17.56
CA SER A 75 -1.48 0.43 -18.66
C SER A 75 -1.73 -0.68 -19.68
N GLY A 76 -2.47 -1.74 -19.31
CA GLY A 76 -2.70 -2.92 -20.15
C GLY A 76 -1.50 -3.86 -20.29
N GLU A 77 -0.36 -3.48 -19.75
CA GLU A 77 0.89 -4.24 -19.87
C GLU A 77 1.05 -5.30 -18.79
N LYS A 78 1.79 -6.36 -19.10
CA LYS A 78 2.15 -7.41 -18.14
C LYS A 78 3.39 -7.02 -17.36
N ILE A 79 3.20 -6.35 -16.25
CA ILE A 79 4.27 -5.86 -15.37
C ILE A 79 4.22 -6.62 -14.04
N SER A 80 5.40 -7.07 -13.57
CA SER A 80 5.60 -7.55 -12.21
C SER A 80 5.94 -6.39 -11.29
N MET A 81 5.55 -6.49 -10.03
CA MET A 81 5.89 -5.56 -8.98
C MET A 81 6.40 -6.30 -7.74
N LEU A 82 7.35 -5.70 -7.02
CA LEU A 82 7.96 -6.27 -5.83
C LEU A 82 8.39 -5.14 -4.90
N VAL A 83 8.10 -5.27 -3.61
CA VAL A 83 8.74 -4.43 -2.57
C VAL A 83 10.18 -4.92 -2.39
N THR A 84 11.14 -4.07 -2.70
CA THR A 84 12.58 -4.39 -2.58
C THR A 84 13.18 -3.90 -1.28
N ASN A 85 12.60 -2.85 -0.70
CA ASN A 85 13.01 -2.31 0.59
C ASN A 85 11.84 -1.58 1.25
N HIS A 86 11.86 -1.48 2.57
CA HIS A 86 10.97 -0.59 3.30
C HIS A 86 11.64 -0.10 4.59
N ASN A 87 11.23 1.06 5.05
CA ASN A 87 11.51 1.53 6.40
C ASN A 87 10.27 2.15 7.03
N GLY A 88 10.26 2.21 8.35
CA GLY A 88 9.16 2.80 9.11
C GLY A 88 9.68 3.57 10.33
N SER A 89 9.06 4.70 10.61
CA SER A 89 9.29 5.49 11.82
C SER A 89 7.99 5.67 12.59
N PHE A 90 8.08 5.71 13.92
CA PHE A 90 6.96 5.73 14.83
C PHE A 90 7.11 6.90 15.78
N THR A 91 6.08 7.73 15.90
CA THR A 91 6.09 8.96 16.71
C THR A 91 5.11 8.93 17.86
N LYS A 92 4.07 8.08 17.78
CA LYS A 92 3.02 7.95 18.79
C LYS A 92 2.49 6.51 18.79
N LYS A 93 1.99 6.03 19.94
CA LYS A 93 1.28 4.75 20.01
C LYS A 93 0.03 4.79 19.14
N ALA A 94 -0.12 3.83 18.24
CA ALA A 94 -1.30 3.71 17.39
C ALA A 94 -2.46 3.07 18.17
N VAL A 95 -3.42 3.88 18.58
CA VAL A 95 -4.63 3.48 19.32
C VAL A 95 -5.85 4.03 18.58
N GLY A 96 -6.99 3.38 18.70
CA GLY A 96 -8.19 3.77 17.95
C GLY A 96 -8.09 3.41 16.47
N ARG A 97 -8.63 4.25 15.61
CA ARG A 97 -8.58 4.09 14.16
C ARG A 97 -7.41 4.87 13.58
N ILE A 98 -6.62 4.19 12.78
CA ILE A 98 -5.52 4.81 12.04
C ILE A 98 -5.85 4.78 10.55
N ASN A 99 -5.71 5.91 9.89
CA ASN A 99 -5.81 6.04 8.44
C ASN A 99 -4.41 6.23 7.86
N PHE A 100 -4.01 5.29 7.02
CA PHE A 100 -2.76 5.36 6.25
C PHE A 100 -3.06 6.02 4.91
N ILE A 101 -2.26 7.01 4.53
CA ILE A 101 -2.48 7.84 3.35
C ILE A 101 -1.21 7.87 2.50
N CYS A 102 -1.35 7.57 1.23
CA CYS A 102 -0.33 7.75 0.21
C CYS A 102 -0.84 8.73 -0.86
N ASN A 103 -0.02 9.73 -1.21
CA ASN A 103 -0.34 10.72 -2.25
C ASN A 103 0.64 10.67 -3.44
N ASP A 104 1.45 9.62 -3.55
CA ASP A 104 2.59 9.54 -4.47
C ASP A 104 2.25 8.90 -5.82
N GLY A 105 0.97 8.84 -6.19
CA GLY A 105 0.54 8.18 -7.42
C GLY A 105 1.19 8.71 -8.70
N LYS A 106 1.60 9.98 -8.74
CA LYS A 106 2.29 10.56 -9.90
C LYS A 106 3.69 9.97 -10.14
N LEU A 107 4.39 9.51 -9.09
CA LEU A 107 5.73 8.94 -9.22
C LEU A 107 5.70 7.64 -10.06
N ILE A 108 4.59 6.91 -10.04
CA ILE A 108 4.45 5.67 -10.79
C ILE A 108 4.29 5.93 -12.28
N ASP A 109 3.69 7.04 -12.69
CA ASP A 109 3.42 7.33 -14.10
C ASP A 109 4.71 7.39 -14.91
N GLU A 110 5.73 8.08 -14.39
CA GLU A 110 7.04 8.19 -15.05
C GLU A 110 7.77 6.84 -15.09
N ALA A 111 7.76 6.11 -13.96
CA ALA A 111 8.41 4.81 -13.88
C ALA A 111 7.75 3.78 -14.83
N LEU A 112 6.41 3.76 -14.91
CA LEU A 112 5.69 2.91 -15.85
C LEU A 112 6.01 3.25 -17.30
N LYS A 113 6.00 4.53 -17.64
CA LYS A 113 6.36 5.00 -18.98
C LYS A 113 7.74 4.51 -19.37
N ARG A 114 8.76 4.74 -18.54
CA ARG A 114 10.12 4.28 -18.79
C ARG A 114 10.22 2.76 -18.91
N THR A 115 9.55 2.02 -18.02
CA THR A 115 9.55 0.54 -18.07
C THR A 115 8.97 0.04 -19.38
N ILE A 116 7.91 0.65 -19.90
CA ILE A 116 7.27 0.25 -21.15
C ILE A 116 8.11 0.63 -22.36
N GLU A 117 8.68 1.83 -22.37
CA GLU A 117 9.48 2.34 -23.50
C GLU A 117 10.84 1.62 -23.62
N THR A 118 11.51 1.33 -22.54
CA THR A 118 12.87 0.78 -22.54
C THR A 118 12.93 -0.73 -22.32
N GLY A 119 11.88 -1.32 -21.74
CA GLY A 119 11.89 -2.71 -21.28
C GLY A 119 12.69 -2.95 -19.99
N GLU A 120 13.35 -1.93 -19.45
CA GLU A 120 14.14 -2.00 -18.23
C GLU A 120 13.28 -1.83 -16.97
N GLY A 121 13.64 -2.52 -15.90
CA GLY A 121 13.00 -2.36 -14.60
C GLY A 121 13.26 -0.97 -14.01
N GLN A 122 12.26 -0.42 -13.33
CA GLN A 122 12.35 0.86 -12.62
C GLN A 122 12.05 0.64 -11.13
N THR A 123 12.62 1.51 -10.30
CA THR A 123 12.41 1.52 -8.86
C THR A 123 11.84 2.87 -8.44
N ILE A 124 10.83 2.84 -7.55
CA ILE A 124 10.16 4.02 -7.01
C ILE A 124 10.01 3.91 -5.50
N ILE A 125 10.26 5.01 -4.78
CA ILE A 125 10.02 5.10 -3.34
C ILE A 125 8.72 5.86 -3.13
N MET A 126 7.77 5.24 -2.43
CA MET A 126 6.47 5.81 -2.11
C MET A 126 6.27 5.88 -0.60
N LYS A 127 5.65 6.97 -0.14
CA LYS A 127 5.39 7.23 1.27
C LYS A 127 3.95 6.93 1.66
N SER A 128 3.79 6.41 2.87
CA SER A 128 2.50 6.23 3.52
C SER A 128 2.57 6.77 4.94
N VAL A 129 1.66 7.66 5.30
CA VAL A 129 1.60 8.30 6.61
C VAL A 129 0.38 7.81 7.37
N GLY A 130 0.57 7.29 8.56
CA GLY A 130 -0.49 6.86 9.48
C GLY A 130 -0.93 8.01 10.38
N ILE A 131 -2.21 8.37 10.32
CA ILE A 131 -2.85 9.46 11.08
C ILE A 131 -3.94 8.89 11.96
N ASP A 132 -3.98 9.26 13.23
CA ASP A 132 -5.01 8.86 14.18
C ASP A 132 -6.30 9.73 14.09
N GLU A 133 -7.27 9.44 14.97
CA GLU A 133 -8.55 10.15 14.99
C GLU A 133 -8.43 11.60 15.54
N GLU A 134 -7.32 11.94 16.17
CA GLU A 134 -7.00 13.29 16.65
C GLU A 134 -6.30 14.15 15.57
N GLY A 135 -5.89 13.51 14.45
CA GLY A 135 -5.15 14.15 13.38
C GLY A 135 -3.63 14.09 13.56
N ASP A 136 -3.15 13.37 14.56
CA ASP A 136 -1.72 13.22 14.83
C ASP A 136 -1.10 12.13 13.96
N GLN A 137 0.11 12.37 13.51
CA GLN A 137 0.91 11.35 12.86
C GLN A 137 1.40 10.33 13.89
N VAL A 138 1.05 9.06 13.70
CA VAL A 138 1.50 7.95 14.57
C VAL A 138 2.69 7.21 13.98
N SER A 139 2.75 7.11 12.66
CA SER A 139 3.85 6.46 11.95
C SER A 139 3.97 6.96 10.52
N GLN A 140 5.14 6.73 9.93
CA GLN A 140 5.41 6.98 8.51
C GLN A 140 6.21 5.82 7.95
N TYR A 141 5.89 5.42 6.72
CA TYR A 141 6.59 4.36 6.01
C TYR A 141 7.03 4.83 4.63
N GLU A 142 8.16 4.29 4.20
CA GLU A 142 8.62 4.36 2.82
C GLU A 142 8.72 2.93 2.27
N PHE A 143 8.16 2.70 1.08
CA PHE A 143 8.26 1.45 0.36
C PHE A 143 8.94 1.68 -0.97
N GLU A 144 10.01 0.93 -1.21
CA GLU A 144 10.66 0.88 -2.50
C GLU A 144 10.02 -0.21 -3.35
N TRP A 145 9.35 0.19 -4.42
CA TRP A 145 8.71 -0.68 -5.38
C TRP A 145 9.58 -0.85 -6.62
N SER A 146 9.90 -2.08 -6.97
CA SER A 146 10.48 -2.44 -8.26
C SER A 146 9.38 -2.89 -9.21
N ILE A 147 9.33 -2.31 -10.40
CA ILE A 147 8.41 -2.69 -11.49
C ILE A 147 9.21 -3.12 -12.71
N LYS A 148 8.76 -4.19 -13.40
CA LYS A 148 9.47 -4.74 -14.57
C LYS A 148 8.51 -5.43 -15.52
N LEU A 149 8.69 -5.24 -16.82
CA LEU A 149 7.97 -6.00 -17.84
C LEU A 149 8.21 -7.52 -17.67
N LYS A 150 7.14 -8.29 -17.67
CA LYS A 150 7.27 -9.75 -17.71
C LYS A 150 7.70 -10.17 -19.10
N LYS A 151 8.77 -10.94 -19.18
CA LYS A 151 9.19 -11.57 -20.46
C LYS A 151 8.03 -12.43 -20.98
N LYS A 152 7.71 -12.30 -22.25
CA LYS A 152 6.85 -13.28 -22.92
C LYS A 152 7.60 -14.62 -22.84
N ILE A 153 7.02 -15.57 -22.12
CA ILE A 153 7.47 -16.98 -22.21
C ILE A 153 6.91 -17.46 -23.55
N ASN A 154 7.81 -17.68 -24.51
CA ASN A 154 7.49 -18.35 -25.77
C ASN A 154 7.15 -19.81 -25.50
#